data_7fddc6c7428692aa149a4e711528bbd6
#
_entry.id   7fddc6c7428692aa149a4e711528bbd6
#
_cell.length_a   1.000
_cell.length_b   1.000
_cell.length_c   1.000
_cell.angle_alpha   90.00
_cell.angle_beta   90.00
_cell.angle_gamma   90.00
#
_symmetry.space_group_name_H-M   'P 1'
#
loop_
_entity.id
_entity.type
_entity.pdbx_description
1 polymer ?
#
loop_
_entity_poly.entity_id
_entity_poly.type
_entity_poly.pdbx_seq_one_letter_code
_entity_poly.pdbx_strand_id
1 'polypeptide(L)'
;ADLEFLIENTPDNVLLTGGSALAMPLPNHLGIASTHEVVNPKPDSRALILSGSCSQMTQQQVADYIANNPSYQLHPESLGETTIQDCANWLQSLQPGETSLVYATANPEAVKAAQSVLGVAEAGAIIERVMGQIAKKAFEMGVRRFVVAGGETSGAVTQALHVSEVMIGREICPGVPWVFSGSDSNLVGLALKSGNFGSPSF
;
A
#
# COMPACT_ATOMS: atom_id res chain seq x y z
N ALA A 1 22.11 -1.28 16.95
CA ALA A 1 23.42 -0.73 17.41
C ALA A 1 23.50 0.78 17.10
N ASP A 2 23.59 1.23 15.85
CA ASP A 2 23.86 2.65 15.52
C ASP A 2 22.70 3.59 15.88
N LEU A 3 21.46 3.19 15.63
CA LEU A 3 20.28 3.98 15.99
C LEU A 3 20.06 4.02 17.51
N GLU A 4 20.31 2.97 18.23
CA GLU A 4 20.27 2.93 19.69
C GLU A 4 21.32 3.88 20.28
N PHE A 5 22.57 3.79 19.80
CA PHE A 5 23.64 4.69 20.21
C PHE A 5 23.26 6.16 19.96
N LEU A 6 22.65 6.45 18.82
CA LEU A 6 22.21 7.83 18.48
C LEU A 6 21.16 8.31 19.47
N ILE A 7 20.15 7.51 19.77
CA ILE A 7 19.09 7.90 20.72
C ILE A 7 19.63 8.05 22.15
N GLU A 8 20.45 7.11 22.61
CA GLU A 8 21.04 7.15 23.94
C GLU A 8 21.93 8.39 24.20
N ASN A 9 22.54 8.92 23.13
CA ASN A 9 23.40 10.10 23.20
C ASN A 9 22.70 11.41 22.76
N THR A 10 21.39 11.38 22.52
CA THR A 10 20.61 12.57 22.19
C THR A 10 20.10 13.23 23.49
N PRO A 11 20.32 14.53 23.68
CA PRO A 11 19.80 15.24 24.86
C PRO A 11 18.26 15.26 24.89
N ASP A 12 17.66 15.17 26.07
CA ASP A 12 16.19 15.11 26.25
C ASP A 12 15.42 16.33 25.73
N ASN A 13 16.11 17.47 25.56
CA ASN A 13 15.48 18.73 25.10
C ASN A 13 15.63 18.96 23.60
N VAL A 14 15.95 17.94 22.82
CA VAL A 14 16.12 18.01 21.37
C VAL A 14 14.90 17.42 20.65
N LEU A 15 14.41 18.14 19.64
CA LEU A 15 13.41 17.60 18.71
C LEU A 15 14.08 16.69 17.68
N LEU A 16 13.73 15.41 17.73
CA LEU A 16 14.20 14.45 16.74
C LEU A 16 13.35 14.53 15.46
N THR A 17 14.03 14.54 14.32
CA THR A 17 13.38 14.45 13.00
C THR A 17 14.17 13.52 12.10
N GLY A 18 13.47 12.68 11.33
CA GLY A 18 14.14 11.71 10.45
C GLY A 18 13.19 10.65 9.90
N GLY A 19 13.75 9.63 9.26
CA GLY A 19 12.98 8.46 8.81
C GLY A 19 12.44 7.63 9.97
N SER A 20 11.42 6.79 9.71
CA SER A 20 10.73 5.96 10.71
C SER A 20 11.68 5.06 11.53
N ALA A 21 12.81 4.64 10.95
CA ALA A 21 13.81 3.84 11.65
C ALA A 21 14.40 4.54 12.90
N LEU A 22 14.42 5.89 12.91
CA LEU A 22 14.89 6.66 14.07
C LEU A 22 14.00 6.46 15.30
N ALA A 23 12.72 6.19 15.09
CA ALA A 23 11.76 5.96 16.16
C ALA A 23 11.82 4.54 16.77
N MET A 24 12.46 3.58 16.09
CA MET A 24 12.47 2.18 16.52
C MET A 24 13.08 1.95 17.92
N PRO A 25 14.20 2.56 18.31
CA PRO A 25 14.76 2.41 19.64
C PRO A 25 14.08 3.26 20.73
N LEU A 26 13.25 4.24 20.36
CA LEU A 26 12.63 5.18 21.33
C LEU A 26 11.79 4.48 22.40
N PRO A 27 10.94 3.48 22.12
CA PRO A 27 10.17 2.82 23.17
C PRO A 27 11.05 2.24 24.27
N ASN A 28 12.13 1.55 23.91
CA ASN A 28 13.08 0.99 24.89
C ASN A 28 13.79 2.10 25.67
N HIS A 29 14.26 3.15 25.01
CA HIS A 29 14.93 4.30 25.64
C HIS A 29 14.00 5.03 26.64
N LEU A 30 12.73 5.16 26.31
CA LEU A 30 11.72 5.81 27.15
C LEU A 30 11.09 4.87 28.20
N GLY A 31 11.51 3.61 28.27
CA GLY A 31 10.93 2.61 29.17
C GLY A 31 9.47 2.25 28.84
N ILE A 32 9.04 2.43 27.59
CA ILE A 32 7.69 2.11 27.14
C ILE A 32 7.65 0.63 26.81
N ALA A 33 6.95 -0.16 27.64
CA ALA A 33 6.68 -1.56 27.35
C ALA A 33 5.41 -1.73 26.54
N SER A 34 5.38 -2.71 25.63
CA SER A 34 4.13 -3.11 24.98
C SER A 34 3.19 -3.71 26.01
N THR A 35 2.04 -3.08 26.25
CA THR A 35 1.05 -3.51 27.23
C THR A 35 -0.12 -4.25 26.63
N HIS A 36 -0.19 -4.35 25.31
CA HIS A 36 -1.33 -4.94 24.62
C HIS A 36 -0.88 -6.08 23.69
N GLU A 37 -1.64 -7.14 23.71
CA GLU A 37 -1.56 -8.17 22.68
C GLU A 37 -2.03 -7.60 21.35
N VAL A 38 -1.21 -7.73 20.32
CA VAL A 38 -1.56 -7.24 18.99
C VAL A 38 -2.63 -8.15 18.40
N VAL A 39 -3.87 -7.67 18.41
CA VAL A 39 -4.98 -8.38 17.78
C VAL A 39 -4.88 -8.19 16.26
N ASN A 40 -4.76 -9.31 15.53
CA ASN A 40 -4.83 -9.32 14.06
C ASN A 40 -6.18 -9.88 13.63
N PRO A 41 -7.19 -9.05 13.43
CA PRO A 41 -8.40 -9.50 12.77
C PRO A 41 -8.04 -10.10 11.41
N LYS A 42 -8.65 -11.24 11.07
CA LYS A 42 -8.46 -11.87 9.75
C LYS A 42 -9.74 -11.66 8.95
N PRO A 43 -9.84 -10.59 8.15
CA PRO A 43 -10.95 -10.48 7.22
C PRO A 43 -10.96 -11.71 6.31
N ASP A 44 -12.05 -12.46 6.30
CA ASP A 44 -12.20 -13.64 5.46
C ASP A 44 -12.50 -13.21 4.03
N SER A 45 -11.44 -12.86 3.31
CA SER A 45 -11.53 -12.47 1.91
C SER A 45 -10.22 -12.69 1.18
N ARG A 46 -10.30 -12.77 -0.17
CA ARG A 46 -9.11 -12.62 -1.01
C ARG A 46 -8.45 -11.27 -0.77
N ALA A 47 -7.16 -11.17 -1.07
CA ALA A 47 -6.44 -9.92 -1.04
C ALA A 47 -6.36 -9.29 -2.44
N LEU A 48 -6.42 -7.96 -2.50
CA LEU A 48 -6.12 -7.17 -3.70
C LEU A 48 -4.87 -6.34 -3.43
N ILE A 49 -3.89 -6.48 -4.30
CA ILE A 49 -2.67 -5.65 -4.28
C ILE A 49 -2.89 -4.51 -5.27
N LEU A 50 -2.60 -3.28 -4.84
CA LEU A 50 -2.69 -2.07 -5.66
C LEU A 50 -1.32 -1.38 -5.68
N SER A 51 -0.73 -1.22 -6.84
CA SER A 51 0.62 -0.66 -6.97
C SER A 51 0.66 0.50 -7.96
N GLY A 52 0.80 1.73 -7.43
CA GLY A 52 1.05 2.94 -8.19
C GLY A 52 2.49 3.45 -8.10
N SER A 53 3.31 2.89 -7.22
CA SER A 53 4.70 3.30 -7.02
C SER A 53 5.60 2.83 -8.16
N CYS A 54 6.44 3.73 -8.65
CA CYS A 54 7.49 3.42 -9.63
C CYS A 54 8.89 3.37 -9.01
N SER A 55 9.00 3.21 -7.67
CA SER A 55 10.29 3.02 -7.01
C SER A 55 10.96 1.70 -7.44
N GLN A 56 12.28 1.67 -7.38
CA GLN A 56 13.06 0.50 -7.81
C GLN A 56 12.63 -0.79 -7.09
N MET A 57 12.43 -0.72 -5.77
CA MET A 57 11.98 -1.87 -4.99
C MET A 57 10.58 -2.34 -5.43
N THR A 58 9.64 -1.42 -5.63
CA THR A 58 8.30 -1.78 -6.11
C THR A 58 8.32 -2.38 -7.51
N GLN A 59 9.18 -1.88 -8.41
CA GLN A 59 9.34 -2.49 -9.74
C GLN A 59 9.81 -3.94 -9.65
N GLN A 60 10.76 -4.25 -8.76
CA GLN A 60 11.22 -5.63 -8.52
C GLN A 60 10.11 -6.50 -7.95
N GLN A 61 9.38 -6.02 -6.96
CA GLN A 61 8.25 -6.74 -6.34
C GLN A 61 7.13 -7.03 -7.34
N VAL A 62 6.77 -6.06 -8.18
CA VAL A 62 5.78 -6.25 -9.24
C VAL A 62 6.28 -7.25 -10.27
N ALA A 63 7.55 -7.16 -10.72
CA ALA A 63 8.12 -8.09 -11.68
C ALA A 63 8.14 -9.53 -11.16
N ASP A 64 8.47 -9.73 -9.89
CA ASP A 64 8.43 -11.06 -9.24
C ASP A 64 7.00 -11.61 -9.16
N TYR A 65 6.05 -10.75 -8.76
CA TYR A 65 4.65 -11.16 -8.61
C TYR A 65 3.99 -11.55 -9.93
N ILE A 66 4.14 -10.73 -10.99
CA ILE A 66 3.46 -10.96 -12.27
C ILE A 66 3.95 -12.20 -13.02
N ALA A 67 5.12 -12.73 -12.65
CA ALA A 67 5.67 -13.93 -13.29
C ALA A 67 4.78 -15.18 -13.09
N ASN A 68 4.03 -15.25 -11.97
CA ASN A 68 3.29 -16.45 -11.59
C ASN A 68 1.88 -16.17 -11.04
N ASN A 69 1.45 -14.92 -11.00
CA ASN A 69 0.19 -14.55 -10.33
C ASN A 69 -0.69 -13.65 -11.22
N PRO A 70 -2.02 -13.67 -11.03
CA PRO A 70 -2.92 -12.84 -11.80
C PRO A 70 -2.64 -11.35 -11.58
N SER A 71 -2.53 -10.64 -12.70
CA SER A 71 -2.23 -9.21 -12.67
C SER A 71 -2.96 -8.46 -13.77
N TYR A 72 -3.30 -7.20 -13.48
CA TYR A 72 -3.95 -6.26 -14.40
C TYR A 72 -3.16 -4.95 -14.45
N GLN A 73 -2.60 -4.64 -15.61
CA GLN A 73 -1.82 -3.42 -15.80
C GLN A 73 -2.71 -2.25 -16.21
N LEU A 74 -2.50 -1.11 -15.57
CA LEU A 74 -3.08 0.17 -15.92
C LEU A 74 -2.05 1.01 -16.68
N HIS A 75 -2.44 1.50 -17.83
CA HIS A 75 -1.63 2.40 -18.65
C HIS A 75 -2.25 3.80 -18.61
N PRO A 76 -1.60 4.82 -18.02
CA PRO A 76 -2.18 6.16 -17.84
C PRO A 76 -2.77 6.75 -19.11
N GLU A 77 -2.11 6.52 -20.24
CA GLU A 77 -2.50 7.04 -21.57
C GLU A 77 -3.73 6.35 -22.16
N SER A 78 -4.14 5.20 -21.67
CA SER A 78 -5.26 4.40 -22.19
C SER A 78 -6.44 4.28 -21.21
N LEU A 79 -6.41 5.01 -20.10
CA LEU A 79 -7.50 4.99 -19.13
C LEU A 79 -8.73 5.66 -19.71
N GLY A 80 -9.86 4.96 -19.71
CA GLY A 80 -11.14 5.41 -20.24
C GLY A 80 -12.29 5.18 -19.25
N GLU A 81 -13.50 5.51 -19.71
CA GLU A 81 -14.72 5.39 -18.90
C GLU A 81 -15.00 3.95 -18.45
N THR A 82 -14.60 2.95 -19.24
CA THR A 82 -14.83 1.54 -18.94
C THR A 82 -13.77 0.91 -18.05
N THR A 83 -12.60 1.55 -17.87
CA THR A 83 -11.45 0.96 -17.19
C THR A 83 -11.78 0.34 -15.82
N ILE A 84 -12.59 1.04 -15.00
CA ILE A 84 -12.99 0.55 -13.68
C ILE A 84 -13.85 -0.71 -13.80
N GLN A 85 -14.80 -0.69 -14.74
CA GLN A 85 -15.71 -1.83 -14.95
C GLN A 85 -14.96 -3.03 -15.57
N ASP A 86 -14.03 -2.79 -16.49
CA ASP A 86 -13.20 -3.84 -17.10
C ASP A 86 -12.31 -4.51 -16.06
N CYS A 87 -11.67 -3.73 -15.18
CA CYS A 87 -10.93 -4.25 -14.05
C CYS A 87 -11.82 -5.03 -13.08
N ALA A 88 -13.02 -4.56 -12.78
CA ALA A 88 -13.97 -5.26 -11.92
C ALA A 88 -14.42 -6.60 -12.54
N ASN A 89 -14.71 -6.64 -13.82
CA ASN A 89 -15.06 -7.86 -14.55
C ASN A 89 -13.90 -8.86 -14.52
N TRP A 90 -12.66 -8.38 -14.71
CA TRP A 90 -11.48 -9.22 -14.58
C TRP A 90 -11.34 -9.78 -13.16
N LEU A 91 -11.48 -8.95 -12.11
CA LEU A 91 -11.47 -9.43 -10.72
C LEU A 91 -12.53 -10.50 -10.44
N GLN A 92 -13.72 -10.39 -11.05
CA GLN A 92 -14.79 -11.40 -10.92
C GLN A 92 -14.46 -12.72 -11.60
N SER A 93 -13.65 -12.70 -12.66
CA SER A 93 -13.25 -13.89 -13.39
C SER A 93 -12.21 -14.76 -12.67
N LEU A 94 -11.56 -14.21 -11.63
CA LEU A 94 -10.53 -14.91 -10.86
C LEU A 94 -11.15 -15.95 -9.90
N GLN A 95 -10.34 -16.96 -9.56
CA GLN A 95 -10.77 -17.99 -8.62
C GLN A 95 -11.05 -17.42 -7.21
N PRO A 96 -12.04 -17.96 -6.48
CA PRO A 96 -12.28 -17.56 -5.10
C PRO A 96 -11.02 -17.71 -4.23
N GLY A 97 -10.69 -16.69 -3.45
CA GLY A 97 -9.51 -16.69 -2.57
C GLY A 97 -8.19 -16.31 -3.25
N GLU A 98 -8.14 -16.21 -4.56
CA GLU A 98 -6.94 -15.86 -5.31
C GLU A 98 -6.54 -14.39 -5.04
N THR A 99 -5.30 -14.18 -4.64
CA THR A 99 -4.73 -12.83 -4.52
C THR A 99 -4.36 -12.30 -5.90
N SER A 100 -4.68 -11.05 -6.16
CA SER A 100 -4.48 -10.42 -7.47
C SER A 100 -3.81 -9.06 -7.35
N LEU A 101 -3.12 -8.64 -8.39
CA LEU A 101 -2.42 -7.36 -8.48
C LEU A 101 -3.04 -6.48 -9.57
N VAL A 102 -3.38 -5.24 -9.20
CA VAL A 102 -3.63 -4.15 -10.17
C VAL A 102 -2.50 -3.14 -10.04
N TYR A 103 -1.83 -2.80 -11.13
CA TYR A 103 -0.64 -1.97 -11.07
C TYR A 103 -0.53 -0.98 -12.23
N ALA A 104 0.00 0.20 -11.91
CA ALA A 104 0.48 1.20 -12.86
C ALA A 104 2.01 1.37 -12.76
N THR A 105 2.67 0.53 -11.95
CA THR A 105 4.12 0.51 -11.80
C THR A 105 4.79 0.31 -13.15
N ALA A 106 5.68 1.23 -13.50
CA ALA A 106 6.37 1.23 -14.78
C ALA A 106 7.85 1.64 -14.59
N ASN A 107 8.66 1.36 -15.61
CA ASN A 107 10.03 1.82 -15.64
C ASN A 107 10.10 3.35 -15.87
N PRO A 108 11.27 4.00 -15.61
CA PRO A 108 11.40 5.44 -15.74
C PRO A 108 11.11 5.99 -17.15
N GLU A 109 11.36 5.21 -18.19
CA GLU A 109 11.11 5.62 -19.58
C GLU A 109 9.60 5.68 -19.87
N ALA A 110 8.84 4.66 -19.46
CA ALA A 110 7.41 4.63 -19.62
C ALA A 110 6.72 5.73 -18.79
N VAL A 111 7.22 5.99 -17.58
CA VAL A 111 6.73 7.11 -16.74
C VAL A 111 6.94 8.45 -17.46
N LYS A 112 8.14 8.69 -18.01
CA LYS A 112 8.42 9.91 -18.76
C LYS A 112 7.56 10.03 -20.01
N ALA A 113 7.32 8.93 -20.73
CA ALA A 113 6.44 8.91 -21.90
C ALA A 113 5.01 9.33 -21.53
N ALA A 114 4.41 8.73 -20.50
CA ALA A 114 3.09 9.11 -20.02
C ALA A 114 3.04 10.58 -19.55
N GLN A 115 4.06 11.03 -18.81
CA GLN A 115 4.17 12.42 -18.36
C GLN A 115 4.31 13.42 -19.51
N SER A 116 4.97 13.04 -20.60
CA SER A 116 5.10 13.92 -21.79
C SER A 116 3.79 14.11 -22.54
N VAL A 117 2.88 13.15 -22.45
CA VAL A 117 1.54 13.21 -23.10
C VAL A 117 0.53 13.90 -22.19
N LEU A 118 0.49 13.55 -20.91
CA LEU A 118 -0.53 13.99 -19.97
C LEU A 118 -0.11 15.15 -19.07
N GLY A 119 1.19 15.39 -18.95
CA GLY A 119 1.77 16.25 -17.91
C GLY A 119 2.08 15.46 -16.63
N VAL A 120 3.09 15.92 -15.88
CA VAL A 120 3.60 15.21 -14.69
C VAL A 120 2.54 15.06 -13.62
N ALA A 121 1.87 16.16 -13.27
CA ALA A 121 0.85 16.17 -12.21
C ALA A 121 -0.40 15.36 -12.61
N GLU A 122 -0.86 15.49 -13.85
CA GLU A 122 -2.09 14.86 -14.31
C GLU A 122 -1.93 13.34 -14.43
N ALA A 123 -0.78 12.86 -14.93
CA ALA A 123 -0.49 11.43 -15.03
C ALA A 123 -0.55 10.71 -13.67
N GLY A 124 -0.02 11.34 -12.61
CA GLY A 124 -0.13 10.83 -11.23
C GLY A 124 -1.57 10.86 -10.73
N ALA A 125 -2.22 12.02 -10.82
CA ALA A 125 -3.57 12.22 -10.29
C ALA A 125 -4.62 11.29 -10.93
N ILE A 126 -4.49 10.99 -12.24
CA ILE A 126 -5.36 10.03 -12.92
C ILE A 126 -5.20 8.62 -12.33
N ILE A 127 -3.96 8.16 -12.15
CA ILE A 127 -3.68 6.83 -11.58
C ILE A 127 -4.22 6.73 -10.15
N GLU A 128 -3.97 7.72 -9.31
CA GLU A 128 -4.47 7.74 -7.94
C GLU A 128 -5.99 7.66 -7.88
N ARG A 129 -6.68 8.47 -8.66
CA ARG A 129 -8.13 8.45 -8.78
C ARG A 129 -8.64 7.07 -9.22
N VAL A 130 -8.06 6.47 -10.25
CA VAL A 130 -8.46 5.15 -10.77
C VAL A 130 -8.19 4.06 -9.74
N MET A 131 -7.03 4.06 -9.08
CA MET A 131 -6.70 3.09 -8.01
C MET A 131 -7.69 3.18 -6.84
N GLY A 132 -8.05 4.40 -6.41
CA GLY A 132 -9.07 4.59 -5.38
C GLY A 132 -10.44 4.05 -5.80
N GLN A 133 -10.87 4.31 -7.03
CA GLN A 133 -12.14 3.80 -7.55
C GLN A 133 -12.15 2.27 -7.68
N ILE A 134 -11.04 1.67 -8.12
CA ILE A 134 -10.88 0.21 -8.17
C ILE A 134 -10.95 -0.39 -6.76
N ALA A 135 -10.26 0.22 -5.77
CA ALA A 135 -10.33 -0.22 -4.38
C ALA A 135 -11.77 -0.20 -3.85
N LYS A 136 -12.49 0.90 -4.07
CA LYS A 136 -13.90 1.02 -3.69
C LYS A 136 -14.76 -0.04 -4.36
N LYS A 137 -14.61 -0.25 -5.66
CA LYS A 137 -15.35 -1.26 -6.40
C LYS A 137 -15.05 -2.67 -5.89
N ALA A 138 -13.78 -2.98 -5.64
CA ALA A 138 -13.38 -4.26 -5.05
C ALA A 138 -13.96 -4.46 -3.65
N PHE A 139 -13.99 -3.40 -2.81
CA PHE A 139 -14.64 -3.46 -1.49
C PHE A 139 -16.14 -3.76 -1.59
N GLU A 140 -16.85 -3.13 -2.53
CA GLU A 140 -18.26 -3.43 -2.82
C GLU A 140 -18.47 -4.88 -3.27
N MET A 141 -17.48 -5.49 -3.93
CA MET A 141 -17.45 -6.90 -4.35
C MET A 141 -17.04 -7.87 -3.22
N GLY A 142 -16.84 -7.38 -2.00
CA GLY A 142 -16.50 -8.20 -0.83
C GLY A 142 -15.00 -8.36 -0.56
N VAL A 143 -14.10 -7.69 -1.28
CA VAL A 143 -12.68 -7.65 -0.91
C VAL A 143 -12.53 -6.88 0.39
N ARG A 144 -11.80 -7.47 1.35
CA ARG A 144 -11.59 -6.91 2.70
C ARG A 144 -10.11 -6.82 3.09
N ARG A 145 -9.22 -7.21 2.19
CA ARG A 145 -7.77 -7.14 2.40
C ARG A 145 -7.12 -6.44 1.22
N PHE A 146 -6.40 -5.36 1.52
CA PHE A 146 -5.69 -4.57 0.51
C PHE A 146 -4.22 -4.42 0.89
N VAL A 147 -3.34 -4.64 -0.07
CA VAL A 147 -1.93 -4.30 0.03
C VAL A 147 -1.68 -3.17 -0.94
N VAL A 148 -1.20 -2.03 -0.47
CA VAL A 148 -1.07 -0.83 -1.31
C VAL A 148 0.38 -0.35 -1.33
N ALA A 149 0.97 -0.29 -2.52
CA ALA A 149 2.33 0.17 -2.74
C ALA A 149 2.37 1.57 -3.37
N GLY A 150 2.87 2.53 -2.62
CA GLY A 150 2.97 3.94 -2.97
C GLY A 150 2.26 4.83 -1.95
N GLY A 151 2.89 5.93 -1.53
CA GLY A 151 2.32 6.85 -0.55
C GLY A 151 1.05 7.52 -1.07
N GLU A 152 1.09 8.08 -2.26
CA GLU A 152 -0.03 8.75 -2.93
C GLU A 152 -1.17 7.75 -3.21
N THR A 153 -0.84 6.56 -3.72
CA THR A 153 -1.80 5.48 -3.93
C THR A 153 -2.46 5.05 -2.61
N SER A 154 -1.70 4.96 -1.53
CA SER A 154 -2.22 4.64 -0.19
C SER A 154 -3.22 5.70 0.27
N GLY A 155 -2.91 6.98 0.08
CA GLY A 155 -3.81 8.10 0.34
C GLY A 155 -5.12 8.01 -0.45
N ALA A 156 -5.03 7.78 -1.76
CA ALA A 156 -6.20 7.66 -2.64
C ALA A 156 -7.09 6.46 -2.24
N VAL A 157 -6.49 5.31 -1.92
CA VAL A 157 -7.22 4.11 -1.49
C VAL A 157 -7.90 4.32 -0.15
N THR A 158 -7.20 4.84 0.86
CA THR A 158 -7.79 5.08 2.19
C THR A 158 -8.92 6.10 2.12
N GLN A 159 -8.78 7.15 1.30
CA GLN A 159 -9.84 8.13 1.07
C GLN A 159 -11.06 7.49 0.39
N ALA A 160 -10.86 6.69 -0.65
CA ALA A 160 -11.94 6.04 -1.38
C ALA A 160 -12.71 5.00 -0.53
N LEU A 161 -12.02 4.36 0.42
CA LEU A 161 -12.61 3.42 1.37
C LEU A 161 -13.15 4.10 2.64
N HIS A 162 -13.10 5.45 2.72
CA HIS A 162 -13.54 6.25 3.88
C HIS A 162 -12.85 5.85 5.19
N VAL A 163 -11.58 5.47 5.14
CA VAL A 163 -10.77 5.13 6.31
C VAL A 163 -10.36 6.42 7.02
N SER A 164 -10.93 6.67 8.20
CA SER A 164 -10.64 7.85 9.04
C SER A 164 -9.79 7.52 10.27
N GLU A 165 -9.86 6.26 10.71
CA GLU A 165 -9.11 5.75 11.85
C GLU A 165 -8.67 4.32 11.60
N VAL A 166 -7.55 3.93 12.19
CA VAL A 166 -7.03 2.58 12.06
C VAL A 166 -6.53 2.03 13.39
N MET A 167 -6.76 0.76 13.61
CA MET A 167 -6.10 -0.03 14.63
C MET A 167 -4.83 -0.63 14.03
N ILE A 168 -3.71 -0.45 14.71
CA ILE A 168 -2.41 -0.99 14.27
C ILE A 168 -2.35 -2.47 14.64
N GLY A 169 -2.10 -3.30 13.66
CA GLY A 169 -1.92 -4.73 13.78
C GLY A 169 -0.45 -5.14 13.76
N ARG A 170 -0.23 -6.41 13.46
CA ARG A 170 1.12 -6.98 13.40
C ARG A 170 1.92 -6.41 12.23
N GLU A 171 3.19 -6.12 12.46
CA GLU A 171 4.14 -5.74 11.43
C GLU A 171 4.42 -6.91 10.47
N ILE A 172 4.37 -6.62 9.17
CA ILE A 172 4.66 -7.56 8.08
C ILE A 172 6.17 -7.55 7.80
N CYS A 173 6.71 -6.36 7.66
CA CYS A 173 8.14 -6.07 7.55
C CYS A 173 8.40 -4.69 8.16
N PRO A 174 9.67 -4.33 8.47
CA PRO A 174 9.99 -3.05 9.10
C PRO A 174 9.32 -1.85 8.44
N GLY A 175 8.46 -1.15 9.20
CA GLY A 175 7.70 0.02 8.77
C GLY A 175 6.43 -0.26 7.99
N VAL A 176 6.01 -1.51 7.85
CA VAL A 176 4.75 -1.89 7.17
C VAL A 176 3.94 -2.81 8.07
N PRO A 177 3.11 -2.29 8.97
CA PRO A 177 2.15 -3.08 9.72
C PRO A 177 0.90 -3.37 8.90
N TRP A 178 0.16 -4.41 9.27
CA TRP A 178 -1.26 -4.45 8.99
C TRP A 178 -1.94 -3.34 9.80
N VAL A 179 -2.88 -2.65 9.18
CA VAL A 179 -3.80 -1.73 9.86
C VAL A 179 -5.23 -2.11 9.53
N PHE A 180 -6.13 -1.92 10.47
CA PHE A 180 -7.52 -2.34 10.35
C PHE A 180 -8.46 -1.17 10.62
N SER A 181 -9.50 -1.05 9.81
CA SER A 181 -10.55 -0.05 9.95
C SER A 181 -11.92 -0.68 9.84
N GLY A 182 -12.91 -0.08 10.50
CA GLY A 182 -14.27 -0.61 10.53
C GLY A 182 -14.47 -1.73 11.55
N SER A 183 -15.64 -2.36 11.51
CA SER A 183 -16.02 -3.46 12.41
C SER A 183 -16.88 -4.50 11.68
N ASP A 184 -16.93 -5.71 12.23
CA ASP A 184 -17.75 -6.81 11.74
C ASP A 184 -17.60 -7.05 10.21
N SER A 185 -18.71 -7.03 9.49
CA SER A 185 -18.75 -7.26 8.03
C SER A 185 -18.06 -6.16 7.20
N ASN A 186 -17.84 -5.00 7.81
CA ASN A 186 -17.17 -3.86 7.17
C ASN A 186 -15.69 -3.72 7.58
N LEU A 187 -15.18 -4.66 8.36
CA LEU A 187 -13.76 -4.68 8.73
C LEU A 187 -12.89 -4.81 7.48
N VAL A 188 -11.97 -3.88 7.29
CA VAL A 188 -10.98 -3.90 6.22
C VAL A 188 -9.57 -3.93 6.80
N GLY A 189 -8.74 -4.81 6.27
CA GLY A 189 -7.31 -4.87 6.55
C GLY A 189 -6.52 -4.22 5.42
N LEU A 190 -5.61 -3.34 5.79
CA LEU A 190 -4.76 -2.60 4.87
C LEU A 190 -3.29 -2.79 5.24
N ALA A 191 -2.45 -3.04 4.25
CA ALA A 191 -1.00 -2.93 4.35
C ALA A 191 -0.55 -1.78 3.46
N LEU A 192 -0.19 -0.65 4.06
CA LEU A 192 0.16 0.58 3.35
C LEU A 192 1.68 0.70 3.30
N LYS A 193 2.25 0.52 2.11
CA LYS A 193 3.69 0.43 1.91
C LYS A 193 4.23 1.64 1.16
N SER A 194 5.22 2.33 1.73
CA SER A 194 6.05 3.25 0.95
C SER A 194 6.81 2.49 -0.15
N GLY A 195 7.06 3.15 -1.28
CA GLY A 195 7.59 2.49 -2.47
C GLY A 195 8.84 1.63 -2.24
N ASN A 196 9.78 2.09 -1.39
CA ASN A 196 11.06 1.40 -1.16
C ASN A 196 11.05 0.41 0.02
N PHE A 197 9.92 0.20 0.68
CA PHE A 197 9.85 -0.72 1.82
C PHE A 197 9.64 -2.18 1.37
N GLY A 198 9.99 -3.10 2.26
CA GLY A 198 9.92 -4.53 2.04
C GLY A 198 11.12 -5.11 1.29
N SER A 199 11.16 -6.42 1.20
CA SER A 199 12.10 -7.18 0.36
C SER A 199 11.57 -7.31 -1.07
N PRO A 200 12.38 -7.79 -2.04
CA PRO A 200 11.88 -8.08 -3.39
C PRO A 200 10.71 -9.08 -3.42
N SER A 201 10.65 -9.99 -2.44
CA SER A 201 9.60 -11.01 -2.29
C SER A 201 8.50 -10.62 -1.29
N PHE A 202 8.30 -9.32 -1.08
CA PHE A 202 7.26 -8.80 -0.18
C PHE A 202 5.85 -9.15 -0.64
#